data_d0f053dfd17edd33edb15ea1506eb2f2
#
_entry.id   d0f053dfd17edd33edb15ea1506eb2f2
#
_cell.length_a   1.000
_cell.length_b   1.000
_cell.length_c   1.000
_cell.angle_alpha   90.00
_cell.angle_beta   90.00
_cell.angle_gamma   90.00
#
_symmetry.space_group_name_H-M   'P 1'
#
loop_
_entity.id
_entity.type
_entity.pdbx_description
1 polymer ?
#
loop_
_entity_poly.entity_id
_entity_poly.type
_entity_poly.pdbx_seq_one_letter_code
_entity_poly.pdbx_strand_id
1 'polypeptide(L)'
;YSPGMQIVVDMFTALKHQSLLAIPFFVLAGNIMTQGTIADRLVGVAKAFMGRTPGGLGLATIAACVIFAAISGSSPVTVIAVGGIMFPMLVRDRYPENYSLGVLTSAGSLGIIIPPSVPMIIYAIVVGMTLSMTSDQCSLSPNDLFLGGVMPGLFIAVVLVFYTLYQTRPGRPGLDIRQPEIEGSWGANLAKELKRSVPSLMLPILILGGIYGILGPIRFTVTEAAAVAVVYALFVELVINRELKLSKLPKIFADSGVMMGGLFLIIVLAIAFNSFLTEQEVPQLAADWLKSQIDSKLKFILLVNIFLLLLGCVMDIISAILIVGPLLAPIAMQFGIDPVHFGIMFIVNLELGYLTPPMGINLFVSSTVFKRGIMQVIRATAPFFFLMLFCLAVIAMIPSMSTGLLGSDKKEKLEECVLDVQNSSQQGEQTQ
;
A
#
# COMPACT_ATOMS: atom_id res chain seq x y z
N TYR A 1 -30.31 0.74 24.80
CA TYR A 1 -30.32 -0.43 23.91
C TYR A 1 -29.58 -1.59 24.59
N SER A 2 -29.98 -2.83 24.32
CA SER A 2 -29.18 -3.96 24.77
C SER A 2 -27.82 -3.98 24.05
N PRO A 3 -26.73 -4.48 24.68
CA PRO A 3 -25.40 -4.51 24.04
C PRO A 3 -25.40 -5.10 22.63
N GLY A 4 -26.15 -6.17 22.41
CA GLY A 4 -26.26 -6.78 21.08
C GLY A 4 -26.95 -5.90 20.02
N MET A 5 -27.87 -5.00 20.42
CA MET A 5 -28.52 -4.06 19.50
C MET A 5 -27.54 -2.95 19.10
N GLN A 6 -26.71 -2.46 20.02
CA GLN A 6 -25.69 -1.47 19.74
C GLN A 6 -24.70 -1.96 18.68
N ILE A 7 -24.20 -3.21 18.83
CA ILE A 7 -23.30 -3.83 17.85
C ILE A 7 -23.94 -3.86 16.45
N VAL A 8 -25.22 -4.21 16.34
CA VAL A 8 -25.92 -4.23 15.04
C VAL A 8 -26.05 -2.82 14.45
N VAL A 9 -26.33 -1.82 15.29
CA VAL A 9 -26.39 -0.42 14.85
C VAL A 9 -25.04 0.06 14.36
N ASP A 10 -23.95 -0.28 15.06
CA ASP A 10 -22.57 0.08 14.67
C ASP A 10 -22.19 -0.57 13.34
N MET A 11 -22.51 -1.87 13.15
CA MET A 11 -22.32 -2.57 11.87
C MET A 11 -23.02 -1.84 10.71
N PHE A 12 -24.30 -1.45 10.93
CA PHE A 12 -25.09 -0.80 9.91
C PHE A 12 -24.61 0.64 9.61
N THR A 13 -24.18 1.35 10.64
CA THR A 13 -23.66 2.71 10.53
C THR A 13 -22.33 2.72 9.80
N ALA A 14 -21.46 1.76 10.11
CA ALA A 14 -20.17 1.60 9.45
C ALA A 14 -20.32 1.35 7.93
N LEU A 15 -21.26 0.50 7.53
CA LEU A 15 -21.53 0.25 6.10
C LEU A 15 -22.00 1.50 5.33
N LYS A 16 -22.56 2.49 6.02
CA LYS A 16 -22.96 3.77 5.42
C LYS A 16 -21.80 4.73 5.20
N HIS A 17 -20.61 4.41 5.70
CA HIS A 17 -19.46 5.30 5.58
C HIS A 17 -19.06 5.46 4.12
N GLN A 18 -19.16 6.69 3.60
CA GLN A 18 -18.99 7.00 2.18
C GLN A 18 -17.61 6.55 1.63
N SER A 19 -16.56 6.63 2.44
CA SER A 19 -15.21 6.23 2.02
C SER A 19 -15.08 4.72 1.72
N LEU A 20 -15.97 3.85 2.26
CA LEU A 20 -15.96 2.43 1.95
C LEU A 20 -16.26 2.16 0.48
N LEU A 21 -17.03 3.02 -0.19
CA LEU A 21 -17.32 2.90 -1.62
C LEU A 21 -16.07 3.08 -2.50
N ALA A 22 -15.02 3.70 -1.99
CA ALA A 22 -13.76 3.82 -2.72
C ALA A 22 -13.09 2.46 -2.96
N ILE A 23 -13.23 1.52 -2.01
CA ILE A 23 -12.58 0.21 -2.07
C ILE A 23 -13.01 -0.59 -3.30
N PRO A 24 -14.31 -0.86 -3.53
CA PRO A 24 -14.76 -1.60 -4.72
C PRO A 24 -14.39 -0.92 -6.03
N PHE A 25 -14.40 0.41 -6.07
CA PHE A 25 -14.02 1.12 -7.28
C PHE A 25 -12.52 1.00 -7.57
N PHE A 26 -11.63 1.15 -6.59
CA PHE A 26 -10.19 0.96 -6.82
C PHE A 26 -9.85 -0.48 -7.20
N VAL A 27 -10.47 -1.48 -6.55
CA VAL A 27 -10.27 -2.89 -6.91
C VAL A 27 -10.75 -3.17 -8.33
N LEU A 28 -11.92 -2.66 -8.70
CA LEU A 28 -12.44 -2.80 -10.06
C LEU A 28 -11.53 -2.11 -11.09
N ALA A 29 -11.08 -0.88 -10.82
CA ALA A 29 -10.14 -0.17 -11.68
C ALA A 29 -8.84 -0.96 -11.85
N GLY A 30 -8.26 -1.48 -10.75
CA GLY A 30 -7.07 -2.33 -10.78
C GLY A 30 -7.26 -3.60 -11.64
N ASN A 31 -8.39 -4.27 -11.50
CA ASN A 31 -8.72 -5.47 -12.30
C ASN A 31 -8.91 -5.14 -13.79
N ILE A 32 -9.55 -4.03 -14.13
CA ILE A 32 -9.69 -3.58 -15.53
C ILE A 32 -8.31 -3.35 -16.15
N MET A 33 -7.41 -2.68 -15.44
CA MET A 33 -6.08 -2.35 -15.93
C MET A 33 -5.16 -3.56 -16.08
N THR A 34 -5.28 -4.56 -15.20
CA THR A 34 -4.49 -5.80 -15.29
C THR A 34 -4.94 -6.70 -16.44
N GLN A 35 -6.21 -6.62 -16.82
CA GLN A 35 -6.77 -7.37 -17.95
C GLN A 35 -6.66 -6.62 -19.29
N GLY A 36 -6.33 -5.33 -19.25
CA GLY A 36 -6.07 -4.45 -20.38
C GLY A 36 -4.59 -4.30 -20.71
N THR A 37 -4.24 -3.20 -21.36
CA THR A 37 -2.88 -2.86 -21.83
C THR A 37 -2.25 -1.67 -21.12
N ILE A 38 -2.92 -1.11 -20.13
CA ILE A 38 -2.39 0.03 -19.37
C ILE A 38 -1.05 -0.33 -18.71
N ALA A 39 -0.95 -1.52 -18.11
CA ALA A 39 0.29 -2.01 -17.51
C ALA A 39 1.43 -2.10 -18.53
N ASP A 40 1.19 -2.68 -19.71
CA ASP A 40 2.18 -2.80 -20.80
C ASP A 40 2.70 -1.42 -21.23
N ARG A 41 1.81 -0.42 -21.33
CA ARG A 41 2.17 0.93 -21.75
C ARG A 41 3.00 1.65 -20.68
N LEU A 42 2.65 1.50 -19.40
CA LEU A 42 3.43 2.08 -18.30
C LEU A 42 4.83 1.47 -18.21
N VAL A 43 4.94 0.15 -18.38
CA VAL A 43 6.22 -0.56 -18.49
C VAL A 43 7.02 -0.06 -19.70
N GLY A 44 6.36 0.16 -20.84
CA GLY A 44 6.97 0.70 -22.06
C GLY A 44 7.64 2.04 -21.83
N VAL A 45 6.96 2.97 -21.14
CA VAL A 45 7.50 4.29 -20.77
C VAL A 45 8.68 4.16 -19.81
N ALA A 46 8.53 3.39 -18.74
CA ALA A 46 9.61 3.19 -17.77
C ALA A 46 10.87 2.62 -18.44
N LYS A 47 10.70 1.67 -19.37
CA LYS A 47 11.78 1.10 -20.17
C LYS A 47 12.40 2.12 -21.11
N ALA A 48 11.61 2.91 -21.83
CA ALA A 48 12.11 3.92 -22.75
C ALA A 48 12.92 5.01 -22.04
N PHE A 49 12.52 5.35 -20.80
CA PHE A 49 13.19 6.35 -19.98
C PHE A 49 14.53 5.84 -19.43
N MET A 50 14.57 4.61 -18.89
CA MET A 50 15.73 4.07 -18.15
C MET A 50 16.58 3.09 -18.95
N GLY A 51 16.16 2.67 -20.14
CA GLY A 51 16.77 1.57 -20.89
C GLY A 51 18.23 1.77 -21.33
N ARG A 52 18.78 2.99 -21.27
CA ARG A 52 20.16 3.32 -21.64
C ARG A 52 21.18 3.20 -20.49
N THR A 53 20.71 3.18 -19.27
CA THR A 53 21.61 3.12 -18.11
C THR A 53 22.05 1.69 -17.83
N PRO A 54 23.27 1.46 -17.34
CA PRO A 54 23.65 0.15 -16.82
C PRO A 54 22.63 -0.32 -15.77
N GLY A 55 22.08 -1.51 -15.94
CA GLY A 55 20.97 -1.94 -15.08
C GLY A 55 19.60 -1.33 -15.40
N GLY A 56 19.48 -0.61 -16.53
CA GLY A 56 18.29 0.18 -16.88
C GLY A 56 16.98 -0.57 -16.87
N LEU A 57 16.97 -1.87 -17.23
CA LEU A 57 15.75 -2.68 -17.16
C LEU A 57 15.34 -2.98 -15.71
N GLY A 58 16.29 -3.15 -14.80
CA GLY A 58 16.02 -3.28 -13.36
C GLY A 58 15.45 -1.98 -12.77
N LEU A 59 16.00 -0.82 -13.17
CA LEU A 59 15.47 0.49 -12.77
C LEU A 59 14.07 0.73 -13.36
N ALA A 60 13.87 0.37 -14.62
CA ALA A 60 12.56 0.44 -15.27
C ALA A 60 11.51 -0.43 -14.56
N THR A 61 11.93 -1.58 -14.03
CA THR A 61 11.06 -2.44 -13.21
C THR A 61 10.55 -1.71 -11.97
N ILE A 62 11.43 -1.08 -11.20
CA ILE A 62 11.04 -0.34 -9.99
C ILE A 62 10.15 0.85 -10.37
N ALA A 63 10.53 1.63 -11.38
CA ALA A 63 9.75 2.76 -11.86
C ALA A 63 8.34 2.33 -12.34
N ALA A 64 8.25 1.22 -13.08
CA ALA A 64 6.97 0.66 -13.52
C ALA A 64 6.11 0.23 -12.32
N CYS A 65 6.71 -0.40 -11.29
CA CYS A 65 6.01 -0.75 -10.06
C CYS A 65 5.51 0.49 -9.31
N VAL A 66 6.33 1.55 -9.20
CA VAL A 66 5.92 2.83 -8.57
C VAL A 66 4.73 3.46 -9.30
N ILE A 67 4.81 3.57 -10.63
CA ILE A 67 3.74 4.17 -11.43
C ILE A 67 2.47 3.31 -11.36
N PHE A 68 2.60 1.99 -11.46
CA PHE A 68 1.46 1.09 -11.39
C PHE A 68 0.87 1.01 -9.97
N ALA A 69 1.70 1.09 -8.94
CA ALA A 69 1.29 1.20 -7.54
C ALA A 69 0.32 2.37 -7.32
N ALA A 70 0.66 3.54 -7.87
CA ALA A 70 -0.16 4.75 -7.78
C ALA A 70 -1.56 4.63 -8.46
N ILE A 71 -1.90 3.44 -8.94
CA ILE A 71 -3.20 3.17 -9.57
C ILE A 71 -3.86 1.95 -8.95
N SER A 72 -3.09 0.86 -8.73
CA SER A 72 -3.62 -0.46 -8.35
C SER A 72 -4.04 -0.54 -6.87
N GLY A 73 -3.35 0.16 -5.99
CA GLY A 73 -3.58 0.11 -4.55
C GLY A 73 -3.39 -1.28 -3.91
N SER A 74 -2.75 -2.22 -4.64
CA SER A 74 -2.58 -3.62 -4.24
C SER A 74 -1.23 -4.17 -4.66
N SER A 75 -0.51 -4.77 -3.73
CA SER A 75 0.80 -5.36 -3.97
C SER A 75 0.73 -6.64 -4.84
N PRO A 76 -0.15 -7.63 -4.57
CA PRO A 76 -0.28 -8.79 -5.44
C PRO A 76 -0.64 -8.43 -6.90
N VAL A 77 -1.52 -7.45 -7.09
CA VAL A 77 -1.93 -6.97 -8.42
C VAL A 77 -0.75 -6.35 -9.16
N THR A 78 0.09 -5.58 -8.45
CA THR A 78 1.31 -4.99 -9.02
C THR A 78 2.32 -6.07 -9.44
N VAL A 79 2.52 -7.11 -8.60
CA VAL A 79 3.38 -8.24 -8.94
C VAL A 79 2.87 -8.97 -10.19
N ILE A 80 1.57 -9.22 -10.29
CA ILE A 80 0.98 -9.90 -11.46
C ILE A 80 1.17 -9.05 -12.72
N ALA A 81 0.77 -7.80 -12.69
CA ALA A 81 0.74 -6.93 -13.86
C ALA A 81 2.15 -6.60 -14.36
N VAL A 82 2.97 -5.98 -13.52
CA VAL A 82 4.32 -5.56 -13.89
C VAL A 82 5.26 -6.75 -13.96
N GLY A 83 5.16 -7.67 -13.01
CA GLY A 83 6.03 -8.85 -12.95
C GLY A 83 5.83 -9.79 -14.14
N GLY A 84 4.59 -10.01 -14.57
CA GLY A 84 4.27 -10.84 -15.74
C GLY A 84 4.91 -10.34 -17.03
N ILE A 85 5.07 -9.02 -17.17
CA ILE A 85 5.69 -8.38 -18.34
C ILE A 85 7.22 -8.32 -18.17
N MET A 86 7.69 -7.85 -17.01
CA MET A 86 9.11 -7.55 -16.81
C MET A 86 9.98 -8.78 -16.56
N PHE A 87 9.44 -9.84 -15.92
CA PHE A 87 10.23 -11.05 -15.63
C PHE A 87 10.80 -11.72 -16.87
N PRO A 88 10.00 -12.03 -17.93
CA PRO A 88 10.54 -12.58 -19.17
C PRO A 88 11.58 -11.67 -19.84
N MET A 89 11.41 -10.35 -19.72
CA MET A 89 12.33 -9.37 -20.31
C MET A 89 13.67 -9.36 -19.57
N LEU A 90 13.65 -9.35 -18.21
CA LEU A 90 14.87 -9.40 -17.40
C LEU A 90 15.67 -10.68 -17.68
N VAL A 91 14.99 -11.83 -17.74
CA VAL A 91 15.63 -13.12 -18.03
C VAL A 91 16.22 -13.15 -19.44
N ARG A 92 15.49 -12.63 -20.44
CA ARG A 92 15.96 -12.52 -21.83
C ARG A 92 17.22 -11.65 -21.95
N ASP A 93 17.26 -10.56 -21.20
CA ASP A 93 18.39 -9.62 -21.21
C ASP A 93 19.50 -10.05 -20.22
N ARG A 94 19.48 -11.33 -19.80
CA ARG A 94 20.50 -12.02 -18.99
C ARG A 94 20.72 -11.42 -17.59
N TYR A 95 19.69 -10.81 -16.99
CA TYR A 95 19.75 -10.52 -15.58
C TYR A 95 19.74 -11.80 -14.74
N PRO A 96 20.46 -11.85 -13.61
CA PRO A 96 20.41 -12.99 -12.72
C PRO A 96 18.97 -13.29 -12.31
N GLU A 97 18.57 -14.56 -12.45
CA GLU A 97 17.17 -14.94 -12.21
C GLU A 97 16.73 -14.64 -10.77
N ASN A 98 17.59 -14.93 -9.78
CA ASN A 98 17.30 -14.61 -8.39
C ASN A 98 17.14 -13.11 -8.15
N TYR A 99 17.97 -12.27 -8.80
CA TYR A 99 17.78 -10.82 -8.74
C TYR A 99 16.42 -10.43 -9.36
N SER A 100 16.08 -10.97 -10.52
CA SER A 100 14.82 -10.66 -11.23
C SER A 100 13.59 -11.05 -10.41
N LEU A 101 13.61 -12.22 -9.77
CA LEU A 101 12.57 -12.68 -8.85
C LEU A 101 12.45 -11.75 -7.64
N GLY A 102 13.58 -11.46 -6.99
CA GLY A 102 13.62 -10.64 -5.78
C GLY A 102 13.16 -9.21 -6.03
N VAL A 103 13.67 -8.53 -7.07
CA VAL A 103 13.30 -7.15 -7.37
C VAL A 103 11.81 -7.01 -7.71
N LEU A 104 11.24 -7.93 -8.50
CA LEU A 104 9.83 -7.88 -8.89
C LEU A 104 8.90 -8.16 -7.72
N THR A 105 9.24 -9.17 -6.90
CA THR A 105 8.45 -9.50 -5.70
C THR A 105 8.45 -8.35 -4.70
N SER A 106 9.62 -7.72 -4.47
CA SER A 106 9.75 -6.65 -3.49
C SER A 106 9.32 -5.28 -4.01
N ALA A 107 9.59 -4.94 -5.28
CA ALA A 107 9.09 -3.70 -5.86
C ALA A 107 7.55 -3.72 -6.02
N GLY A 108 6.95 -4.92 -6.18
CA GLY A 108 5.50 -5.10 -6.13
C GLY A 108 4.87 -4.62 -4.81
N SER A 109 5.59 -4.73 -3.70
CA SER A 109 5.16 -4.25 -2.38
C SER A 109 4.86 -2.75 -2.34
N LEU A 110 5.45 -1.96 -3.23
CA LEU A 110 5.12 -0.54 -3.38
C LEU A 110 3.64 -0.31 -3.71
N GLY A 111 2.95 -1.33 -4.27
CA GLY A 111 1.53 -1.29 -4.62
C GLY A 111 0.57 -1.01 -3.46
N ILE A 112 0.98 -1.20 -2.23
CA ILE A 112 0.19 -0.89 -1.03
C ILE A 112 0.71 0.37 -0.33
N ILE A 113 2.00 0.66 -0.46
CA ILE A 113 2.65 1.76 0.27
C ILE A 113 2.46 3.09 -0.47
N ILE A 114 2.50 3.08 -1.81
CA ILE A 114 2.27 4.28 -2.62
C ILE A 114 0.77 4.46 -2.83
N PRO A 115 0.20 5.65 -2.49
CA PRO A 115 -1.23 5.89 -2.64
C PRO A 115 -1.66 5.99 -4.13
N PRO A 116 -2.96 5.72 -4.40
CA PRO A 116 -3.99 5.29 -3.46
C PRO A 116 -3.86 3.82 -3.05
N SER A 117 -4.14 3.50 -1.80
CA SER A 117 -3.95 2.17 -1.23
C SER A 117 -5.23 1.70 -0.53
N VAL A 118 -5.69 0.50 -0.86
CA VAL A 118 -6.88 -0.10 -0.22
C VAL A 118 -6.66 -0.31 1.29
N PRO A 119 -5.54 -0.87 1.75
CA PRO A 119 -5.25 -0.98 3.18
C PRO A 119 -5.23 0.36 3.92
N MET A 120 -4.74 1.43 3.31
CA MET A 120 -4.77 2.77 3.93
C MET A 120 -6.20 3.29 4.10
N ILE A 121 -7.08 3.05 3.13
CA ILE A 121 -8.51 3.42 3.23
C ILE A 121 -9.15 2.67 4.40
N ILE A 122 -8.95 1.36 4.47
CA ILE A 122 -9.52 0.51 5.53
C ILE A 122 -9.01 0.95 6.90
N TYR A 123 -7.70 1.16 7.03
CA TYR A 123 -7.10 1.63 8.28
C TYR A 123 -7.69 2.98 8.72
N ALA A 124 -7.77 3.95 7.80
CA ALA A 124 -8.32 5.27 8.11
C ALA A 124 -9.77 5.20 8.61
N ILE A 125 -10.59 4.34 8.00
CA ILE A 125 -11.99 4.19 8.39
C ILE A 125 -12.11 3.50 9.75
N VAL A 126 -11.50 2.34 9.90
CA VAL A 126 -11.71 1.50 11.08
C VAL A 126 -11.03 2.09 12.32
N VAL A 127 -9.79 2.52 12.18
CA VAL A 127 -9.08 3.21 13.27
C VAL A 127 -9.65 4.60 13.52
N GLY A 128 -10.01 5.33 12.47
CA GLY A 128 -10.64 6.64 12.59
C GLY A 128 -11.96 6.60 13.39
N MET A 129 -12.80 5.57 13.17
CA MET A 129 -14.01 5.34 13.97
C MET A 129 -13.69 5.10 15.44
N THR A 130 -12.68 4.27 15.73
CA THR A 130 -12.26 3.96 17.10
C THR A 130 -11.72 5.22 17.81
N LEU A 131 -10.91 6.01 17.13
CA LEU A 131 -10.34 7.23 17.68
C LEU A 131 -11.40 8.30 17.92
N SER A 132 -12.39 8.43 17.03
CA SER A 132 -13.51 9.37 17.21
C SER A 132 -14.40 9.02 18.42
N MET A 133 -14.41 7.75 18.85
CA MET A 133 -15.08 7.34 20.09
C MET A 133 -14.28 7.73 21.34
N THR A 134 -12.98 7.92 21.20
CA THR A 134 -12.09 8.26 22.32
C THR A 134 -11.98 9.79 22.52
N SER A 135 -12.01 10.58 21.46
CA SER A 135 -12.02 12.04 21.49
C SER A 135 -12.67 12.60 20.21
N ASP A 136 -13.57 13.57 20.35
CA ASP A 136 -14.25 14.26 19.24
C ASP A 136 -13.27 15.00 18.29
N GLN A 137 -12.06 15.29 18.77
CA GLN A 137 -11.01 15.97 18.02
C GLN A 137 -10.22 15.02 17.11
N CYS A 138 -10.31 13.71 17.34
CA CYS A 138 -9.55 12.70 16.63
C CYS A 138 -10.23 12.27 15.34
N SER A 139 -9.91 12.93 14.24
CA SER A 139 -10.38 12.51 12.90
C SER A 139 -9.24 12.07 12.01
N LEU A 140 -9.28 10.81 11.56
CA LEU A 140 -8.34 10.24 10.63
C LEU A 140 -9.02 10.02 9.28
N SER A 141 -8.52 10.67 8.23
CA SER A 141 -9.08 10.51 6.89
C SER A 141 -8.16 9.67 5.99
N PRO A 142 -8.71 8.98 4.95
CA PRO A 142 -7.88 8.29 3.97
C PRO A 142 -6.86 9.21 3.26
N ASN A 143 -7.20 10.49 3.07
CA ASN A 143 -6.29 11.47 2.47
C ASN A 143 -5.04 11.70 3.33
N ASP A 144 -5.18 11.69 4.66
CA ASP A 144 -4.06 11.89 5.58
C ASP A 144 -3.05 10.74 5.46
N LEU A 145 -3.56 9.51 5.40
CA LEU A 145 -2.71 8.32 5.18
C LEU A 145 -2.10 8.28 3.79
N PHE A 146 -2.83 8.73 2.77
CA PHE A 146 -2.28 8.84 1.43
C PHE A 146 -1.11 9.81 1.39
N LEU A 147 -1.23 11.00 1.96
CA LEU A 147 -0.12 11.94 2.08
C LEU A 147 1.03 11.35 2.89
N GLY A 148 0.69 10.67 4.00
CA GLY A 148 1.66 10.01 4.86
C GLY A 148 2.44 8.88 4.18
N GLY A 149 1.85 8.18 3.20
CA GLY A 149 2.47 7.07 2.49
C GLY A 149 3.42 7.48 1.35
N VAL A 150 3.29 8.71 0.82
CA VAL A 150 4.08 9.15 -0.35
C VAL A 150 5.58 9.13 -0.07
N MET A 151 6.04 9.80 0.98
CA MET A 151 7.48 9.87 1.28
C MET A 151 8.08 8.51 1.67
N PRO A 152 7.46 7.69 2.55
CA PRO A 152 7.91 6.33 2.81
C PRO A 152 7.99 5.45 1.56
N GLY A 153 6.97 5.49 0.71
CA GLY A 153 6.95 4.73 -0.55
C GLY A 153 8.06 5.14 -1.49
N LEU A 154 8.27 6.45 -1.69
CA LEU A 154 9.38 6.96 -2.50
C LEU A 154 10.75 6.63 -1.88
N PHE A 155 10.89 6.70 -0.55
CA PHE A 155 12.12 6.32 0.14
C PHE A 155 12.47 4.86 -0.12
N ILE A 156 11.51 3.95 0.02
CA ILE A 156 11.71 2.52 -0.28
C ILE A 156 12.08 2.34 -1.76
N ALA A 157 11.39 3.02 -2.68
CA ALA A 157 11.71 2.96 -4.10
C ALA A 157 13.14 3.41 -4.40
N VAL A 158 13.61 4.51 -3.79
CA VAL A 158 14.96 5.04 -3.92
C VAL A 158 15.99 4.03 -3.38
N VAL A 159 15.75 3.42 -2.23
CA VAL A 159 16.64 2.41 -1.67
C VAL A 159 16.71 1.17 -2.58
N LEU A 160 15.58 0.72 -3.15
CA LEU A 160 15.57 -0.35 -4.15
C LEU A 160 16.34 0.03 -5.43
N VAL A 161 16.26 1.28 -5.88
CA VAL A 161 17.03 1.81 -7.00
C VAL A 161 18.53 1.74 -6.71
N PHE A 162 18.98 2.21 -5.56
CA PHE A 162 20.40 2.13 -5.16
C PHE A 162 20.89 0.68 -5.09
N TYR A 163 20.10 -0.22 -4.51
CA TYR A 163 20.44 -1.63 -4.47
C TYR A 163 20.52 -2.24 -5.87
N THR A 164 19.61 -1.88 -6.77
CA THR A 164 19.62 -2.30 -8.18
C THR A 164 20.89 -1.82 -8.87
N LEU A 165 21.25 -0.55 -8.74
CA LEU A 165 22.49 0.00 -9.32
C LEU A 165 23.73 -0.72 -8.78
N TYR A 166 23.75 -1.02 -7.48
CA TYR A 166 24.83 -1.80 -6.88
C TYR A 166 24.92 -3.22 -7.44
N GLN A 167 23.77 -3.89 -7.62
CA GLN A 167 23.71 -5.26 -8.14
C GLN A 167 24.05 -5.37 -9.63
N THR A 168 23.73 -4.34 -10.41
CA THR A 168 23.84 -4.34 -11.87
C THR A 168 25.03 -3.52 -12.40
N ARG A 169 25.94 -3.08 -11.48
CA ARG A 169 27.10 -2.26 -11.87
C ARG A 169 28.02 -3.01 -12.86
N PRO A 170 28.55 -2.31 -13.86
CA PRO A 170 29.51 -2.90 -14.80
C PRO A 170 30.75 -3.46 -14.08
N GLY A 171 31.25 -4.61 -14.56
CA GLY A 171 32.46 -5.23 -14.02
C GLY A 171 32.22 -6.18 -12.83
N ARG A 172 30.98 -6.44 -12.45
CA ARG A 172 30.69 -7.46 -11.43
C ARG A 172 30.94 -8.87 -12.01
N PRO A 173 31.74 -9.74 -11.36
CA PRO A 173 32.00 -11.09 -11.84
C PRO A 173 30.71 -11.89 -12.02
N GLY A 174 30.57 -12.55 -13.18
CA GLY A 174 29.40 -13.38 -13.49
C GLY A 174 28.17 -12.61 -13.97
N LEU A 175 28.29 -11.29 -14.22
CA LEU A 175 27.20 -10.47 -14.73
C LEU A 175 27.44 -10.18 -16.23
N ASP A 176 26.63 -10.81 -17.10
CA ASP A 176 26.63 -10.59 -18.54
C ASP A 176 25.29 -10.01 -19.00
N ILE A 177 24.94 -8.84 -18.47
CA ILE A 177 23.68 -8.15 -18.81
C ILE A 177 23.81 -7.61 -20.23
N ARG A 178 22.92 -8.07 -21.11
CA ARG A 178 22.80 -7.54 -22.45
C ARG A 178 22.21 -6.13 -22.40
N GLN A 179 22.96 -5.15 -22.87
CA GLN A 179 22.40 -3.80 -23.04
C GLN A 179 21.38 -3.85 -24.18
N PRO A 180 20.18 -3.31 -23.99
CA PRO A 180 19.19 -3.29 -25.06
C PRO A 180 19.74 -2.45 -26.23
N GLU A 181 19.80 -3.06 -27.41
CA GLU A 181 20.02 -2.35 -28.65
C GLU A 181 18.80 -1.48 -28.92
N ILE A 182 18.93 -0.18 -28.65
CA ILE A 182 17.89 0.80 -28.98
C ILE A 182 18.12 1.21 -30.43
N GLU A 183 17.34 0.65 -31.34
CA GLU A 183 17.33 1.11 -32.73
C GLU A 183 16.83 2.57 -32.76
N GLY A 184 17.67 3.49 -33.25
CA GLY A 184 17.34 4.91 -33.45
C GLY A 184 17.68 5.84 -32.28
N SER A 185 17.23 7.10 -32.39
CA SER A 185 17.46 8.12 -31.37
C SER A 185 16.64 7.86 -30.11
N TRP A 186 17.29 7.90 -28.93
CA TRP A 186 16.62 7.74 -27.63
C TRP A 186 15.42 8.70 -27.46
N GLY A 187 15.60 9.98 -27.85
CA GLY A 187 14.54 10.98 -27.75
C GLY A 187 13.33 10.66 -28.61
N ALA A 188 13.54 10.13 -29.83
CA ALA A 188 12.44 9.72 -30.71
C ALA A 188 11.68 8.52 -30.15
N ASN A 189 12.39 7.53 -29.60
CA ASN A 189 11.76 6.37 -28.98
C ASN A 189 11.02 6.72 -27.70
N LEU A 190 11.59 7.57 -26.84
CA LEU A 190 10.94 8.08 -25.65
C LEU A 190 9.67 8.89 -26.01
N ALA A 191 9.77 9.79 -26.97
CA ALA A 191 8.63 10.59 -27.43
C ALA A 191 7.50 9.70 -28.01
N LYS A 192 7.87 8.65 -28.76
CA LYS A 192 6.91 7.69 -29.33
C LYS A 192 6.19 6.91 -28.23
N GLU A 193 6.94 6.33 -27.26
CA GLU A 193 6.34 5.58 -26.15
C GLU A 193 5.55 6.49 -25.23
N LEU A 194 6.04 7.70 -24.95
CA LEU A 194 5.32 8.69 -24.15
C LEU A 194 3.99 9.07 -24.82
N LYS A 195 4.00 9.41 -26.12
CA LYS A 195 2.79 9.74 -26.88
C LYS A 195 1.77 8.60 -26.89
N ARG A 196 2.26 7.35 -27.03
CA ARG A 196 1.40 6.15 -27.00
C ARG A 196 0.80 5.90 -25.61
N SER A 197 1.51 6.27 -24.56
CA SER A 197 1.15 5.98 -23.17
C SER A 197 0.50 7.16 -22.43
N VAL A 198 0.38 8.33 -23.08
CA VAL A 198 -0.30 9.50 -22.48
C VAL A 198 -1.64 9.14 -21.84
N PRO A 199 -2.56 8.42 -22.51
CA PRO A 199 -3.83 8.07 -21.89
C PRO A 199 -3.68 7.22 -20.62
N SER A 200 -2.70 6.30 -20.59
CA SER A 200 -2.43 5.46 -19.43
C SER A 200 -1.78 6.24 -18.29
N LEU A 201 -0.87 7.18 -18.60
CA LEU A 201 -0.20 8.04 -17.63
C LEU A 201 -1.10 9.13 -17.05
N MET A 202 -2.13 9.54 -17.79
CA MET A 202 -3.12 10.50 -17.28
C MET A 202 -3.90 9.95 -16.10
N LEU A 203 -4.04 8.63 -15.96
CA LEU A 203 -4.84 8.01 -14.90
C LEU A 203 -4.25 8.28 -13.51
N PRO A 204 -2.96 7.96 -13.20
CA PRO A 204 -2.39 8.32 -11.90
C PRO A 204 -2.36 9.83 -11.65
N ILE A 205 -2.11 10.64 -12.71
CA ILE A 205 -2.12 12.10 -12.59
C ILE A 205 -3.51 12.60 -12.22
N LEU A 206 -4.56 12.04 -12.83
CA LEU A 206 -5.93 12.44 -12.58
C LEU A 206 -6.39 12.03 -11.18
N ILE A 207 -6.03 10.83 -10.73
CA ILE A 207 -6.36 10.34 -9.39
C ILE A 207 -5.62 11.17 -8.33
N LEU A 208 -4.30 11.16 -8.35
CA LEU A 208 -3.49 11.84 -7.33
C LEU A 208 -3.62 13.35 -7.43
N GLY A 209 -3.63 13.90 -8.65
CA GLY A 209 -3.81 15.33 -8.88
C GLY A 209 -5.16 15.85 -8.42
N GLY A 210 -6.22 15.03 -8.58
CA GLY A 210 -7.55 15.34 -8.08
C GLY A 210 -7.65 15.26 -6.55
N ILE A 211 -7.12 14.20 -5.94
CA ILE A 211 -7.10 14.01 -4.48
C ILE A 211 -6.30 15.14 -3.80
N TYR A 212 -5.12 15.46 -4.31
CA TYR A 212 -4.24 16.48 -3.71
C TYR A 212 -4.53 17.91 -4.17
N GLY A 213 -5.52 18.10 -5.07
CA GLY A 213 -5.88 19.42 -5.57
C GLY A 213 -4.84 20.07 -6.47
N ILE A 214 -3.92 19.29 -7.06
CA ILE A 214 -2.88 19.79 -7.99
C ILE A 214 -3.50 20.25 -9.31
N LEU A 215 -4.68 19.72 -9.66
CA LEU A 215 -5.42 20.06 -10.88
C LEU A 215 -6.21 21.39 -10.78
N GLY A 216 -5.83 22.29 -9.88
CA GLY A 216 -6.46 23.59 -9.70
C GLY A 216 -7.81 23.51 -8.98
N PRO A 217 -8.93 23.97 -9.58
CA PRO A 217 -10.23 23.99 -8.92
C PRO A 217 -10.85 22.58 -8.73
N ILE A 218 -10.31 21.59 -9.43
CA ILE A 218 -10.83 20.23 -9.39
C ILE A 218 -10.22 19.51 -8.18
N ARG A 219 -11.05 19.24 -7.16
CA ARG A 219 -10.68 18.43 -6.00
C ARG A 219 -11.63 17.24 -5.90
N PHE A 220 -11.07 16.07 -5.75
CA PHE A 220 -11.83 14.83 -5.57
C PHE A 220 -11.71 14.35 -4.13
N THR A 221 -12.81 13.87 -3.59
CA THR A 221 -12.77 12.93 -2.47
C THR A 221 -12.17 11.61 -2.93
N VAL A 222 -11.71 10.78 -2.01
CA VAL A 222 -11.15 9.45 -2.34
C VAL A 222 -12.15 8.60 -3.12
N THR A 223 -13.44 8.69 -2.77
CA THR A 223 -14.52 7.95 -3.43
C THR A 223 -14.76 8.44 -4.86
N GLU A 224 -14.78 9.74 -5.07
CA GLU A 224 -14.92 10.33 -6.41
C GLU A 224 -13.72 9.99 -7.29
N ALA A 225 -12.50 10.07 -6.74
CA ALA A 225 -11.29 9.69 -7.45
C ALA A 225 -11.32 8.20 -7.88
N ALA A 226 -11.82 7.32 -7.01
CA ALA A 226 -11.97 5.90 -7.31
C ALA A 226 -13.02 5.64 -8.40
N ALA A 227 -14.16 6.34 -8.37
CA ALA A 227 -15.18 6.26 -9.41
C ALA A 227 -14.65 6.76 -10.76
N VAL A 228 -13.95 7.90 -10.75
CA VAL A 228 -13.29 8.46 -11.95
C VAL A 228 -12.25 7.48 -12.50
N ALA A 229 -11.48 6.80 -11.62
CA ALA A 229 -10.51 5.78 -12.04
C ALA A 229 -11.14 4.65 -12.84
N VAL A 230 -12.30 4.12 -12.39
CA VAL A 230 -13.03 3.06 -13.11
C VAL A 230 -13.50 3.55 -14.47
N VAL A 231 -14.19 4.70 -14.50
CA VAL A 231 -14.74 5.25 -15.74
C VAL A 231 -13.63 5.54 -16.75
N TYR A 232 -12.55 6.15 -16.27
CA TYR A 232 -11.41 6.49 -17.12
C TYR A 232 -10.67 5.25 -17.62
N ALA A 233 -10.44 4.25 -16.77
CA ALA A 233 -9.81 2.99 -17.16
C ALA A 233 -10.64 2.25 -18.22
N LEU A 234 -11.96 2.17 -18.04
CA LEU A 234 -12.87 1.61 -19.06
C LEU A 234 -12.81 2.39 -20.38
N PHE A 235 -12.83 3.72 -20.30
CA PHE A 235 -12.76 4.55 -21.49
C PHE A 235 -11.43 4.34 -22.25
N VAL A 236 -10.31 4.32 -21.53
CA VAL A 236 -9.00 4.09 -22.15
C VAL A 236 -8.92 2.71 -22.78
N GLU A 237 -9.35 1.66 -22.09
CA GLU A 237 -9.18 0.28 -22.58
C GLU A 237 -10.19 -0.08 -23.70
N LEU A 238 -11.43 0.42 -23.64
CA LEU A 238 -12.47 0.09 -24.63
C LEU A 238 -12.45 1.02 -25.85
N VAL A 239 -12.17 2.31 -25.64
CA VAL A 239 -12.32 3.31 -26.72
C VAL A 239 -10.98 3.68 -27.32
N ILE A 240 -9.96 3.97 -26.50
CA ILE A 240 -8.65 4.42 -26.97
C ILE A 240 -7.80 3.23 -27.41
N ASN A 241 -7.56 2.29 -26.49
CA ASN A 241 -6.70 1.13 -26.73
C ASN A 241 -7.40 0.06 -27.57
N ARG A 242 -8.71 -0.12 -27.37
CA ARG A 242 -9.58 -1.10 -28.04
C ARG A 242 -9.09 -2.55 -27.91
N GLU A 243 -8.40 -2.85 -26.82
CA GLU A 243 -7.83 -4.19 -26.60
C GLU A 243 -8.63 -5.00 -25.57
N LEU A 244 -9.34 -4.32 -24.68
CA LEU A 244 -10.27 -5.00 -23.77
C LEU A 244 -11.57 -5.32 -24.52
N LYS A 245 -11.89 -6.61 -24.66
CA LYS A 245 -13.13 -7.06 -25.30
C LYS A 245 -14.30 -6.90 -24.32
N LEU A 246 -15.43 -6.34 -24.81
CA LEU A 246 -16.67 -6.20 -24.04
C LEU A 246 -17.12 -7.53 -23.41
N SER A 247 -16.85 -8.66 -24.07
CA SER A 247 -17.18 -10.00 -23.56
C SER A 247 -16.44 -10.39 -22.27
N LYS A 248 -15.32 -9.73 -21.96
CA LYS A 248 -14.57 -9.96 -20.71
C LYS A 248 -15.11 -9.15 -19.53
N LEU A 249 -15.83 -8.05 -19.79
CA LEU A 249 -16.32 -7.16 -18.73
C LEU A 249 -17.19 -7.87 -17.68
N PRO A 250 -18.18 -8.70 -18.04
CA PRO A 250 -19.01 -9.38 -17.05
C PRO A 250 -18.19 -10.22 -16.06
N LYS A 251 -17.12 -10.87 -16.57
CA LYS A 251 -16.22 -11.64 -15.72
C LYS A 251 -15.41 -10.74 -14.78
N ILE A 252 -14.87 -9.63 -15.29
CA ILE A 252 -14.09 -8.66 -14.48
C ILE A 252 -14.97 -8.10 -13.35
N PHE A 253 -16.22 -7.71 -13.67
CA PHE A 253 -17.16 -7.21 -12.68
C PHE A 253 -17.55 -8.31 -11.67
N ALA A 254 -17.78 -9.54 -12.12
CA ALA A 254 -18.11 -10.67 -11.24
C ALA A 254 -16.93 -10.99 -10.28
N ASP A 255 -15.72 -11.12 -10.81
CA ASP A 255 -14.52 -11.42 -10.02
C ASP A 255 -14.26 -10.32 -8.98
N SER A 256 -14.40 -9.04 -9.37
CA SER A 256 -14.30 -7.90 -8.45
C SER A 256 -15.42 -7.90 -7.41
N GLY A 257 -16.64 -8.21 -7.81
CA GLY A 257 -17.80 -8.30 -6.92
C GLY A 257 -17.68 -9.40 -5.87
N VAL A 258 -17.20 -10.58 -6.24
CA VAL A 258 -16.95 -11.70 -5.32
C VAL A 258 -15.87 -11.33 -4.30
N MET A 259 -14.76 -10.73 -4.77
CA MET A 259 -13.70 -10.28 -3.89
C MET A 259 -14.20 -9.23 -2.88
N MET A 260 -15.00 -8.26 -3.36
CA MET A 260 -15.58 -7.21 -2.52
C MET A 260 -16.60 -7.74 -1.53
N GLY A 261 -17.46 -8.67 -1.94
CA GLY A 261 -18.45 -9.30 -1.05
C GLY A 261 -17.80 -9.97 0.15
N GLY A 262 -16.72 -10.73 -0.08
CA GLY A 262 -15.92 -11.32 1.00
C GLY A 262 -15.30 -10.27 1.91
N LEU A 263 -14.73 -9.22 1.34
CA LEU A 263 -14.08 -8.15 2.09
C LEU A 263 -15.08 -7.36 2.96
N PHE A 264 -16.23 -6.99 2.43
CA PHE A 264 -17.26 -6.29 3.21
C PHE A 264 -17.80 -7.12 4.37
N LEU A 265 -17.97 -8.44 4.17
CA LEU A 265 -18.36 -9.32 5.25
C LEU A 265 -17.33 -9.30 6.40
N ILE A 266 -16.05 -9.37 6.06
CA ILE A 266 -14.96 -9.30 7.05
C ILE A 266 -14.96 -7.94 7.77
N ILE A 267 -15.12 -6.84 7.04
CA ILE A 267 -15.17 -5.48 7.63
C ILE A 267 -16.31 -5.39 8.64
N VAL A 268 -17.51 -5.82 8.28
CA VAL A 268 -18.69 -5.74 9.15
C VAL A 268 -18.49 -6.56 10.43
N LEU A 269 -17.98 -7.79 10.31
CA LEU A 269 -17.71 -8.64 11.46
C LEU A 269 -16.59 -8.09 12.34
N ALA A 270 -15.54 -7.50 11.74
CA ALA A 270 -14.45 -6.88 12.49
C ALA A 270 -14.91 -5.64 13.27
N ILE A 271 -15.79 -4.81 12.70
CA ILE A 271 -16.36 -3.65 13.40
C ILE A 271 -17.20 -4.11 14.58
N ALA A 272 -18.05 -5.14 14.38
CA ALA A 272 -18.83 -5.75 15.48
C ALA A 272 -17.92 -6.28 16.60
N PHE A 273 -16.83 -6.95 16.23
CA PHE A 273 -15.85 -7.46 17.19
C PHE A 273 -15.13 -6.32 17.93
N ASN A 274 -14.75 -5.27 17.22
CA ASN A 274 -14.11 -4.10 17.84
C ASN A 274 -15.04 -3.34 18.79
N SER A 275 -16.33 -3.16 18.42
CA SER A 275 -17.33 -2.59 19.34
C SER A 275 -17.46 -3.44 20.61
N PHE A 276 -17.50 -4.75 20.48
CA PHE A 276 -17.51 -5.67 21.63
C PHE A 276 -16.24 -5.54 22.49
N LEU A 277 -15.04 -5.49 21.89
CA LEU A 277 -13.78 -5.33 22.63
C LEU A 277 -13.73 -3.98 23.38
N THR A 278 -14.23 -2.93 22.74
CA THR A 278 -14.28 -1.58 23.34
C THR A 278 -15.26 -1.54 24.52
N GLU A 279 -16.43 -2.18 24.40
CA GLU A 279 -17.41 -2.29 25.48
C GLU A 279 -16.87 -3.09 26.68
N GLN A 280 -16.00 -4.08 26.43
CA GLN A 280 -15.30 -4.85 27.47
C GLN A 280 -14.00 -4.20 27.97
N GLU A 281 -13.72 -2.96 27.58
CA GLU A 281 -12.53 -2.17 27.97
C GLU A 281 -11.19 -2.89 27.67
N VAL A 282 -11.19 -3.84 26.72
CA VAL A 282 -9.99 -4.60 26.36
C VAL A 282 -8.83 -3.72 25.90
N PRO A 283 -9.05 -2.65 25.06
CA PRO A 283 -7.97 -1.75 24.69
C PRO A 283 -7.31 -1.06 25.88
N GLN A 284 -8.10 -0.64 26.87
CA GLN A 284 -7.63 0.02 28.10
C GLN A 284 -6.80 -0.96 28.94
N LEU A 285 -7.34 -2.14 29.22
CA LEU A 285 -6.63 -3.19 29.96
C LEU A 285 -5.30 -3.57 29.30
N ALA A 286 -5.29 -3.68 27.97
CA ALA A 286 -4.07 -3.95 27.22
C ALA A 286 -3.06 -2.80 27.30
N ALA A 287 -3.54 -1.54 27.24
CA ALA A 287 -2.71 -0.35 27.37
C ALA A 287 -2.05 -0.27 28.76
N ASP A 288 -2.81 -0.50 29.83
CA ASP A 288 -2.32 -0.44 31.21
C ASP A 288 -1.29 -1.56 31.47
N TRP A 289 -1.56 -2.76 30.98
CA TRP A 289 -0.59 -3.85 31.05
C TRP A 289 0.69 -3.53 30.28
N LEU A 290 0.58 -3.00 29.05
CA LEU A 290 1.76 -2.61 28.28
C LEU A 290 2.55 -1.50 28.94
N LYS A 291 1.89 -0.48 29.51
CA LYS A 291 2.55 0.61 30.26
C LYS A 291 3.27 0.08 31.48
N SER A 292 2.73 -0.91 32.18
CA SER A 292 3.41 -1.54 33.32
C SER A 292 4.69 -2.27 32.95
N GLN A 293 4.86 -2.70 31.70
CA GLN A 293 6.02 -3.43 31.22
C GLN A 293 6.99 -2.56 30.39
N ILE A 294 6.49 -1.45 29.82
CA ILE A 294 7.21 -0.67 28.82
C ILE A 294 7.22 0.81 29.21
N ASP A 295 8.38 1.31 29.62
CA ASP A 295 8.58 2.69 30.05
C ASP A 295 9.00 3.66 28.95
N SER A 296 9.16 3.18 27.68
CA SER A 296 9.77 3.95 26.61
C SER A 296 9.04 3.79 25.28
N LYS A 297 8.76 4.92 24.60
CA LYS A 297 8.24 4.97 23.23
C LYS A 297 9.03 4.06 22.27
N LEU A 298 10.35 4.06 22.38
CA LEU A 298 11.22 3.25 21.51
C LEU A 298 11.02 1.74 21.73
N LYS A 299 10.92 1.31 23.01
CA LYS A 299 10.63 -0.10 23.33
C LYS A 299 9.27 -0.52 22.79
N PHE A 300 8.26 0.35 22.90
CA PHE A 300 6.93 0.12 22.36
C PHE A 300 6.98 -0.05 20.82
N ILE A 301 7.61 0.89 20.09
CA ILE A 301 7.78 0.82 18.64
C ILE A 301 8.46 -0.50 18.24
N LEU A 302 9.54 -0.89 18.92
CA LEU A 302 10.25 -2.12 18.61
C LEU A 302 9.39 -3.36 18.83
N LEU A 303 8.70 -3.44 19.98
CA LEU A 303 7.84 -4.59 20.32
C LEU A 303 6.70 -4.74 19.32
N VAL A 304 6.00 -3.62 19.02
CA VAL A 304 4.89 -3.61 18.06
C VAL A 304 5.37 -3.98 16.66
N ASN A 305 6.52 -3.50 16.22
CA ASN A 305 7.06 -3.90 14.92
C ASN A 305 7.40 -5.38 14.84
N ILE A 306 7.96 -5.98 15.88
CA ILE A 306 8.20 -7.43 15.92
C ILE A 306 6.87 -8.19 15.90
N PHE A 307 5.90 -7.76 16.71
CA PHE A 307 4.58 -8.36 16.77
C PHE A 307 3.86 -8.30 15.41
N LEU A 308 3.82 -7.13 14.77
CA LEU A 308 3.19 -6.93 13.47
C LEU A 308 3.87 -7.73 12.37
N LEU A 309 5.19 -7.86 12.41
CA LEU A 309 5.92 -8.68 11.45
C LEU A 309 5.53 -10.15 11.57
N LEU A 310 5.46 -10.68 12.78
CA LEU A 310 5.00 -12.06 13.04
C LEU A 310 3.54 -12.25 12.62
N LEU A 311 2.70 -11.27 12.92
CA LEU A 311 1.29 -11.28 12.54
C LEU A 311 1.13 -11.28 11.00
N GLY A 312 1.85 -10.40 10.30
CA GLY A 312 1.81 -10.29 8.84
C GLY A 312 2.32 -11.54 8.10
N CYS A 313 3.13 -12.38 8.77
CA CYS A 313 3.52 -13.68 8.23
C CYS A 313 2.37 -14.70 8.21
N VAL A 314 1.34 -14.53 9.07
CA VAL A 314 0.27 -15.52 9.31
C VAL A 314 -1.09 -15.04 8.80
N MET A 315 -1.32 -13.73 8.81
CA MET A 315 -2.59 -13.11 8.42
C MET A 315 -2.41 -12.22 7.19
N ASP A 316 -3.52 -12.01 6.47
CA ASP A 316 -3.55 -10.99 5.42
C ASP A 316 -3.61 -9.57 6.03
N ILE A 317 -3.14 -8.59 5.26
CA ILE A 317 -3.03 -7.19 5.71
C ILE A 317 -4.39 -6.62 6.13
N ILE A 318 -5.45 -6.94 5.38
CA ILE A 318 -6.79 -6.39 5.62
C ILE A 318 -7.32 -6.91 6.96
N SER A 319 -7.26 -8.23 7.19
CA SER A 319 -7.68 -8.84 8.46
C SER A 319 -6.86 -8.33 9.64
N ALA A 320 -5.54 -8.16 9.48
CA ALA A 320 -4.68 -7.61 10.50
C ALA A 320 -5.03 -6.16 10.85
N ILE A 321 -5.30 -5.31 9.84
CA ILE A 321 -5.75 -3.93 10.05
C ILE A 321 -7.08 -3.90 10.80
N LEU A 322 -8.05 -4.72 10.38
CA LEU A 322 -9.39 -4.71 10.92
C LEU A 322 -9.45 -5.15 12.40
N ILE A 323 -8.61 -6.10 12.79
CA ILE A 323 -8.62 -6.67 14.15
C ILE A 323 -7.65 -5.91 15.07
N VAL A 324 -6.43 -5.70 14.61
CA VAL A 324 -5.33 -5.23 15.47
C VAL A 324 -5.16 -3.70 15.38
N GLY A 325 -5.52 -3.09 14.26
CA GLY A 325 -5.44 -1.64 14.06
C GLY A 325 -6.19 -0.84 15.15
N PRO A 326 -7.48 -1.09 15.35
CA PRO A 326 -8.28 -0.40 16.38
C PRO A 326 -7.79 -0.64 17.81
N LEU A 327 -7.19 -1.80 18.07
CA LEU A 327 -6.65 -2.14 19.38
C LEU A 327 -5.34 -1.39 19.66
N LEU A 328 -4.40 -1.42 18.71
CA LEU A 328 -3.06 -0.86 18.92
C LEU A 328 -2.96 0.65 18.69
N ALA A 329 -3.82 1.25 17.85
CA ALA A 329 -3.71 2.67 17.53
C ALA A 329 -3.98 3.59 18.75
N PRO A 330 -5.03 3.39 19.57
CA PRO A 330 -5.21 4.17 20.80
C PRO A 330 -4.05 3.99 21.79
N ILE A 331 -3.50 2.77 21.88
CA ILE A 331 -2.34 2.48 22.75
C ILE A 331 -1.11 3.25 22.24
N ALA A 332 -0.85 3.25 20.93
CA ALA A 332 0.26 3.97 20.33
C ALA A 332 0.20 5.48 20.62
N MET A 333 -1.01 6.06 20.61
CA MET A 333 -1.21 7.47 20.93
C MET A 333 -0.91 7.76 22.41
N GLN A 334 -1.21 6.85 23.33
CA GLN A 334 -0.81 6.99 24.74
C GLN A 334 0.72 7.03 24.92
N PHE A 335 1.49 6.39 24.02
CA PHE A 335 2.96 6.53 23.95
C PHE A 335 3.42 7.74 23.12
N GLY A 336 2.53 8.67 22.76
CA GLY A 336 2.84 9.89 22.00
C GLY A 336 3.22 9.63 20.55
N ILE A 337 2.60 8.63 19.89
CA ILE A 337 2.81 8.33 18.48
C ILE A 337 1.63 8.90 17.70
N ASP A 338 1.93 9.70 16.66
CA ASP A 338 0.93 10.23 15.74
C ASP A 338 0.16 9.10 15.03
N PRO A 339 -1.17 9.16 14.92
CA PRO A 339 -1.98 8.07 14.33
C PRO A 339 -1.72 7.85 12.84
N VAL A 340 -1.34 8.87 12.06
CA VAL A 340 -0.94 8.72 10.65
C VAL A 340 0.40 8.00 10.57
N HIS A 341 1.38 8.44 11.38
CA HIS A 341 2.69 7.79 11.43
C HIS A 341 2.58 6.33 11.85
N PHE A 342 1.79 6.04 12.89
CA PHE A 342 1.53 4.66 13.30
C PHE A 342 0.88 3.83 12.21
N GLY A 343 -0.12 4.38 11.51
CA GLY A 343 -0.80 3.71 10.41
C GLY A 343 0.13 3.36 9.24
N ILE A 344 1.00 4.28 8.86
CA ILE A 344 1.99 4.02 7.80
C ILE A 344 3.00 2.97 8.24
N MET A 345 3.54 3.07 9.46
CA MET A 345 4.44 2.07 10.04
C MET A 345 3.78 0.68 10.08
N PHE A 346 2.52 0.63 10.51
CA PHE A 346 1.70 -0.58 10.58
C PHE A 346 1.56 -1.24 9.20
N ILE A 347 1.18 -0.48 8.17
CA ILE A 347 0.96 -0.97 6.80
C ILE A 347 2.28 -1.42 6.17
N VAL A 348 3.35 -0.65 6.31
CA VAL A 348 4.68 -1.02 5.79
C VAL A 348 5.17 -2.32 6.45
N ASN A 349 4.94 -2.49 7.75
CA ASN A 349 5.33 -3.68 8.48
C ASN A 349 4.57 -4.93 8.00
N LEU A 350 3.25 -4.85 7.88
CA LEU A 350 2.45 -5.95 7.37
C LEU A 350 2.80 -6.32 5.93
N GLU A 351 3.18 -5.33 5.11
CA GLU A 351 3.67 -5.60 3.76
C GLU A 351 4.99 -6.38 3.76
N LEU A 352 5.88 -6.15 4.73
CA LEU A 352 7.03 -7.02 4.93
C LEU A 352 6.61 -8.46 5.27
N GLY A 353 5.54 -8.63 6.02
CA GLY A 353 4.92 -9.93 6.27
C GLY A 353 4.54 -10.66 4.98
N TYR A 354 4.08 -9.97 3.96
CA TYR A 354 3.80 -10.54 2.64
C TYR A 354 5.05 -11.06 1.89
N LEU A 355 6.23 -10.63 2.31
CA LEU A 355 7.52 -11.12 1.80
C LEU A 355 8.13 -12.19 2.70
N THR A 356 7.42 -12.66 3.74
CA THR A 356 7.96 -13.54 4.77
C THR A 356 7.15 -14.83 4.87
N PRO A 357 7.79 -16.03 4.91
CA PRO A 357 7.10 -17.27 5.20
C PRO A 357 6.46 -17.25 6.61
N PRO A 358 5.37 -18.02 6.89
CA PRO A 358 4.82 -19.09 6.07
C PRO A 358 3.81 -18.67 5.01
N MET A 359 2.99 -17.63 5.21
CA MET A 359 1.94 -17.28 4.25
C MET A 359 2.45 -16.42 3.08
N GLY A 360 3.27 -15.40 3.33
CA GLY A 360 3.92 -14.54 2.33
C GLY A 360 3.20 -14.38 1.00
N ILE A 361 2.06 -13.69 0.96
CA ILE A 361 1.17 -13.67 -0.22
C ILE A 361 1.92 -13.29 -1.50
N ASN A 362 2.81 -12.29 -1.43
CA ASN A 362 3.60 -11.89 -2.59
C ASN A 362 4.58 -12.97 -3.05
N LEU A 363 5.06 -13.82 -2.13
CA LEU A 363 5.91 -14.96 -2.49
C LEU A 363 5.14 -16.01 -3.29
N PHE A 364 3.89 -16.31 -2.88
CA PHE A 364 3.03 -17.26 -3.59
C PHE A 364 2.60 -16.72 -4.95
N VAL A 365 2.20 -15.45 -5.00
CA VAL A 365 1.84 -14.80 -6.27
C VAL A 365 3.02 -14.81 -7.22
N SER A 366 4.21 -14.42 -6.76
CA SER A 366 5.43 -14.45 -7.56
C SER A 366 5.79 -15.85 -8.03
N SER A 367 5.68 -16.87 -7.15
CA SER A 367 5.90 -18.27 -7.50
C SER A 367 5.00 -18.72 -8.65
N THR A 368 3.72 -18.35 -8.58
CA THR A 368 2.71 -18.72 -9.58
C THR A 368 2.91 -17.95 -10.89
N VAL A 369 3.11 -16.64 -10.83
CA VAL A 369 3.24 -15.77 -12.03
C VAL A 369 4.53 -16.09 -12.79
N PHE A 370 5.63 -16.27 -12.07
CA PHE A 370 6.95 -16.53 -12.68
C PHE A 370 7.19 -18.01 -12.95
N LYS A 371 6.27 -18.89 -12.51
CA LYS A 371 6.38 -20.36 -12.65
C LYS A 371 7.72 -20.87 -12.08
N ARG A 372 8.06 -20.43 -10.87
CA ARG A 372 9.27 -20.82 -10.13
C ARG A 372 8.90 -21.38 -8.76
N GLY A 373 9.74 -22.28 -8.28
CA GLY A 373 9.53 -22.91 -6.97
C GLY A 373 9.51 -21.85 -5.85
N ILE A 374 8.59 -21.99 -4.91
CA ILE A 374 8.41 -21.04 -3.79
C ILE A 374 9.71 -20.83 -3.01
N MET A 375 10.51 -21.88 -2.79
CA MET A 375 11.78 -21.78 -2.06
C MET A 375 12.83 -20.96 -2.82
N GLN A 376 12.80 -20.98 -4.17
CA GLN A 376 13.65 -20.13 -4.98
C GLN A 376 13.23 -18.66 -4.85
N VAL A 377 11.93 -18.39 -4.87
CA VAL A 377 11.40 -17.03 -4.67
C VAL A 377 11.76 -16.50 -3.28
N ILE A 378 11.59 -17.31 -2.22
CA ILE A 378 11.96 -16.94 -0.85
C ILE A 378 13.44 -16.56 -0.77
N ARG A 379 14.33 -17.40 -1.30
CA ARG A 379 15.78 -17.11 -1.30
C ARG A 379 16.15 -15.88 -2.12
N ALA A 380 15.46 -15.67 -3.23
CA ALA A 380 15.64 -14.51 -4.10
C ALA A 380 15.17 -13.20 -3.44
N THR A 381 14.09 -13.26 -2.66
CA THR A 381 13.50 -12.10 -1.98
C THR A 381 14.23 -11.75 -0.68
N ALA A 382 14.92 -12.69 -0.05
CA ALA A 382 15.56 -12.49 1.25
C ALA A 382 16.47 -11.23 1.33
N PRO A 383 17.36 -10.92 0.36
CA PRO A 383 18.17 -9.71 0.43
C PRO A 383 17.33 -8.43 0.39
N PHE A 384 16.26 -8.43 -0.39
CA PHE A 384 15.33 -7.31 -0.50
C PHE A 384 14.49 -7.15 0.76
N PHE A 385 14.11 -8.26 1.40
CA PHE A 385 13.41 -8.25 2.69
C PHE A 385 14.24 -7.50 3.76
N PHE A 386 15.52 -7.83 3.92
CA PHE A 386 16.39 -7.13 4.88
C PHE A 386 16.56 -5.65 4.54
N LEU A 387 16.60 -5.32 3.25
CA LEU A 387 16.66 -3.93 2.79
C LEU A 387 15.37 -3.18 3.16
N MET A 388 14.21 -3.77 2.95
CA MET A 388 12.92 -3.19 3.33
C MET A 388 12.73 -3.14 4.84
N LEU A 389 13.25 -4.12 5.59
CA LEU A 389 13.27 -4.09 7.04
C LEU A 389 14.09 -2.91 7.57
N PHE A 390 15.25 -2.63 6.95
CA PHE A 390 16.01 -1.41 7.22
C PHE A 390 15.19 -0.15 6.93
N CYS A 391 14.48 -0.11 5.79
CA CYS A 391 13.60 1.03 5.47
C CYS A 391 12.49 1.20 6.52
N LEU A 392 11.86 0.11 6.97
CA LEU A 392 10.87 0.14 8.03
C LEU A 392 11.45 0.72 9.33
N ALA A 393 12.65 0.28 9.73
CA ALA A 393 13.31 0.81 10.92
C ALA A 393 13.57 2.33 10.82
N VAL A 394 14.00 2.81 9.65
CA VAL A 394 14.19 4.26 9.40
C VAL A 394 12.85 5.01 9.43
N ILE A 395 11.81 4.49 8.79
CA ILE A 395 10.47 5.09 8.79
C ILE A 395 9.93 5.16 10.23
N ALA A 396 10.03 4.09 11.01
CA ALA A 396 9.56 4.03 12.39
C ALA A 396 10.27 5.02 13.33
N MET A 397 11.55 5.33 13.05
CA MET A 397 12.35 6.26 13.85
C MET A 397 12.17 7.73 13.47
N ILE A 398 11.66 8.01 12.26
CA ILE A 398 11.55 9.37 11.71
C ILE A 398 10.08 9.69 11.39
N PRO A 399 9.29 10.19 12.38
CA PRO A 399 7.88 10.49 12.17
C PRO A 399 7.62 11.50 11.05
N SER A 400 8.53 12.43 10.83
CA SER A 400 8.43 13.44 9.76
C SER A 400 8.36 12.85 8.34
N MET A 401 8.80 11.61 8.15
CA MET A 401 8.63 10.90 6.86
C MET A 401 7.15 10.62 6.55
N SER A 402 6.34 10.36 7.57
CA SER A 402 4.91 10.07 7.40
C SER A 402 4.03 11.31 7.60
N THR A 403 4.47 12.27 8.43
CA THR A 403 3.68 13.47 8.73
C THR A 403 4.14 14.71 7.98
N GLY A 404 5.31 14.65 7.30
CA GLY A 404 5.95 15.81 6.68
C GLY A 404 5.11 16.53 5.64
N LEU A 405 4.32 15.79 4.84
CA LEU A 405 3.46 16.33 3.78
C LEU A 405 2.07 16.76 4.28
N LEU A 406 1.72 16.50 5.53
CA LEU A 406 0.45 16.97 6.11
C LEU A 406 0.49 18.49 6.27
N GLY A 407 -0.63 19.17 6.04
CA GLY A 407 -0.78 20.59 6.28
C GLY A 407 -0.61 20.94 7.77
N SER A 408 -0.16 22.18 8.07
CA SER A 408 0.07 22.66 9.44
C SER A 408 -1.15 22.49 10.33
N ASP A 409 -2.32 22.92 9.84
CA ASP A 409 -3.59 22.83 10.58
C ASP A 409 -3.97 21.38 10.93
N LYS A 410 -3.61 20.44 10.04
CA LYS A 410 -3.91 19.02 10.30
C LYS A 410 -2.94 18.41 11.30
N LYS A 411 -1.66 18.80 11.26
CA LYS A 411 -0.66 18.38 12.25
C LYS A 411 -1.06 18.83 13.64
N GLU A 412 -1.43 20.10 13.78
CA GLU A 412 -1.87 20.68 15.05
C GLU A 412 -3.06 19.89 15.64
N LYS A 413 -4.08 19.62 14.83
CA LYS A 413 -5.22 18.79 15.27
C LYS A 413 -4.85 17.37 15.67
N LEU A 414 -3.90 16.76 14.98
CA LEU A 414 -3.43 15.40 15.32
C LEU A 414 -2.58 15.41 16.60
N GLU A 415 -1.78 16.46 16.84
CA GLU A 415 -1.03 16.65 18.08
C GLU A 415 -1.99 16.88 19.27
N GLU A 416 -3.00 17.72 19.10
CA GLU A 416 -4.07 17.92 20.11
C GLU A 416 -4.78 16.59 20.41
N CYS A 417 -5.15 15.83 19.40
CA CYS A 417 -5.75 14.50 19.56
C CYS A 417 -4.86 13.55 20.39
N VAL A 418 -3.56 13.52 20.13
CA VAL A 418 -2.61 12.69 20.90
C VAL A 418 -2.55 13.15 22.36
N LEU A 419 -2.51 14.46 22.61
CA LEU A 419 -2.49 15.03 23.95
C LEU A 419 -3.77 14.71 24.73
N ASP A 420 -4.93 14.81 24.09
CA ASP A 420 -6.22 14.48 24.70
C ASP A 420 -6.27 13.00 25.15
N VAL A 421 -5.81 12.09 24.31
CA VAL A 421 -5.76 10.66 24.64
C VAL A 421 -4.78 10.40 25.80
N GLN A 422 -3.64 11.09 25.84
CA GLN A 422 -2.68 10.97 26.94
C GLN A 422 -3.24 11.50 28.26
N ASN A 423 -3.90 12.65 28.23
CA ASN A 423 -4.50 13.28 29.42
C ASN A 423 -5.65 12.45 29.98
N SER A 424 -6.51 11.91 29.12
CA SER A 424 -7.64 11.05 29.52
C SER A 424 -7.15 9.79 30.24
N SER A 425 -6.04 9.21 29.79
CA SER A 425 -5.46 8.02 30.42
C SER A 425 -4.83 8.34 31.80
N GLN A 426 -4.22 9.51 31.99
CA GLN A 426 -3.64 9.91 33.28
C GLN A 426 -4.71 10.24 34.34
N GLN A 427 -5.85 10.77 33.93
CA GLN A 427 -6.98 11.05 34.84
C GLN A 427 -7.64 9.73 35.32
N GLY A 428 -7.70 8.70 34.50
CA GLY A 428 -8.16 7.36 34.89
C GLY A 428 -7.27 6.70 35.94
N GLU A 429 -5.94 6.90 35.87
CA GLU A 429 -4.98 6.39 36.85
C GLU A 429 -5.06 7.09 38.23
N GLN A 430 -5.54 8.35 38.30
CA GLN A 430 -5.65 9.10 39.56
C GLN A 430 -6.97 8.80 40.30
N THR A 431 -7.93 8.18 39.64
CA THR A 431 -9.25 7.86 40.20
C THR A 431 -9.42 6.41 40.65
N GLN A 432 -8.43 5.55 40.41
CA GLN A 432 -8.30 4.19 40.94
C GLN A 432 -7.36 4.17 42.16
#